data_d7e174f05908a2266fd2f73c735137aa
#
_entry.id   d7e174f05908a2266fd2f73c735137aa
#
_cell.length_a   1.000
_cell.length_b   1.000
_cell.length_c   1.000
_cell.angle_alpha   90.00
_cell.angle_beta   90.00
_cell.angle_gamma   90.00
#
_symmetry.space_group_name_H-M   'P 1'
#
loop_
_entity.id
_entity.type
_entity.pdbx_description
1 polymer ?
#
loop_
_entity_poly.entity_id
_entity_poly.type
_entity_poly.pdbx_seq_one_letter_code
_entity_poly.pdbx_strand_id
1 'polypeptide(L)'
;GFYVGEGAGAMVLESASHAAKRGATPYATYAGGAFAQQGWKQTIPDVRSGRLRKVIESALATAGVGAEEIDLIIPHGASTALSDGYEAACLKEALGSRAERAAATVFKPYVGHMLAASGVIETIASFLAMRHQSVPATLNSSRQTAFFPVPLVTSPTDRQVHTVLKLSTGFTGHDAALLFRRA
;
A
#
# COMPACT_ATOMS: atom_id res chain seq x y z
N GLY A 1 16.10 -8.77 3.65
CA GLY A 1 16.87 -7.60 3.20
C GLY A 1 16.44 -7.15 1.82
N PHE A 2 16.89 -6.00 1.39
CA PHE A 2 16.54 -5.39 0.10
C PHE A 2 17.78 -4.77 -0.55
N TYR A 3 17.71 -4.59 -1.86
CA TYR A 3 18.64 -3.74 -2.60
C TYR A 3 18.11 -2.32 -2.63
N VAL A 4 18.99 -1.35 -2.47
CA VAL A 4 18.65 0.07 -2.67
C VAL A 4 18.53 0.31 -4.17
N GLY A 5 17.39 0.88 -4.58
CA GLY A 5 17.13 1.26 -5.96
C GLY A 5 17.25 2.77 -6.14
N GLU A 6 17.24 3.21 -7.39
CA GLU A 6 17.18 4.61 -7.78
C GLU A 6 15.85 4.89 -8.47
N GLY A 7 15.30 6.07 -8.26
CA GLY A 7 14.06 6.46 -8.94
C GLY A 7 13.55 7.82 -8.52
N ALA A 8 12.70 8.35 -9.35
CA ALA A 8 11.89 9.54 -9.09
C ALA A 8 10.52 9.37 -9.72
N GLY A 9 9.51 10.00 -9.16
CA GLY A 9 8.15 9.97 -9.70
C GLY A 9 7.42 11.24 -9.37
N ALA A 10 6.43 11.57 -10.20
CA ALA A 10 5.55 12.70 -10.00
C ALA A 10 4.12 12.30 -10.35
N MET A 11 3.16 12.80 -9.60
CA MET A 11 1.73 12.65 -9.87
C MET A 11 1.09 14.04 -9.91
N VAL A 12 0.17 14.22 -10.84
CA VAL A 12 -0.68 15.43 -10.88
C VAL A 12 -1.97 15.12 -10.12
N LEU A 13 -2.23 15.94 -9.10
CA LEU A 13 -3.48 15.91 -8.36
C LEU A 13 -4.31 17.12 -8.71
N GLU A 14 -5.58 16.88 -9.01
CA GLU A 14 -6.52 17.94 -9.34
C GLU A 14 -7.91 17.60 -8.80
N SER A 15 -8.77 18.60 -8.68
CA SER A 15 -10.16 18.34 -8.31
C SER A 15 -10.91 17.61 -9.45
N ALA A 16 -11.88 16.78 -9.08
CA ALA A 16 -12.71 16.07 -10.06
C ALA A 16 -13.40 17.02 -11.04
N SER A 17 -13.84 18.19 -10.55
CA SER A 17 -14.46 19.24 -11.39
C SER A 17 -13.50 19.83 -12.39
N HIS A 18 -12.22 20.02 -12.03
CA HIS A 18 -11.19 20.50 -12.94
C HIS A 18 -10.85 19.46 -14.00
N ALA A 19 -10.65 18.22 -13.60
CA ALA A 19 -10.42 17.11 -14.53
C ALA A 19 -11.55 16.98 -15.57
N ALA A 20 -12.80 17.01 -15.11
CA ALA A 20 -13.97 16.95 -15.99
C ALA A 20 -14.03 18.11 -16.99
N LYS A 21 -13.76 19.35 -16.56
CA LYS A 21 -13.78 20.54 -17.44
C LYS A 21 -12.78 20.44 -18.60
N ARG A 22 -11.62 19.79 -18.41
CA ARG A 22 -10.60 19.62 -19.46
C ARG A 22 -10.69 18.27 -20.19
N GLY A 23 -11.73 17.46 -19.91
CA GLY A 23 -11.92 16.15 -20.54
C GLY A 23 -10.89 15.09 -20.13
N ALA A 24 -10.26 15.23 -18.95
CA ALA A 24 -9.31 14.25 -18.49
C ALA A 24 -10.00 12.98 -17.97
N THR A 25 -9.34 11.85 -18.18
CA THR A 25 -9.70 10.58 -17.55
C THR A 25 -8.73 10.31 -16.42
N PRO A 26 -9.14 10.44 -15.15
CA PRO A 26 -8.28 10.15 -14.02
C PRO A 26 -7.88 8.67 -13.99
N TYR A 27 -6.70 8.37 -13.45
CA TYR A 27 -6.29 6.99 -13.19
C TYR A 27 -6.99 6.42 -11.95
N ALA A 28 -7.16 7.25 -10.93
CA ALA A 28 -7.80 6.89 -9.68
C ALA A 28 -8.29 8.14 -8.96
N THR A 29 -9.18 7.96 -8.00
CA THR A 29 -9.59 8.99 -7.04
C THR A 29 -8.91 8.72 -5.71
N TYR A 30 -8.28 9.73 -5.13
CA TYR A 30 -7.85 9.69 -3.74
C TYR A 30 -9.08 9.75 -2.84
N ALA A 31 -9.34 8.66 -2.12
CA ALA A 31 -10.51 8.53 -1.26
C ALA A 31 -10.26 9.04 0.16
N GLY A 32 -9.04 8.87 0.65
CA GLY A 32 -8.67 9.29 1.99
C GLY A 32 -7.34 8.69 2.43
N GLY A 33 -6.85 9.11 3.57
CA GLY A 33 -5.61 8.60 4.13
C GLY A 33 -5.32 9.15 5.51
N ALA A 34 -4.31 8.59 6.12
CA ALA A 34 -3.80 9.03 7.40
C ALA A 34 -2.28 8.89 7.45
N PHE A 35 -1.70 9.70 8.31
CA PHE A 35 -0.26 9.74 8.54
C PHE A 35 0.01 9.91 10.04
N ALA A 36 1.03 9.25 10.54
CA ALA A 36 1.51 9.44 11.90
C ALA A 36 3.02 9.21 12.00
N GLN A 37 3.60 9.70 13.07
CA GLN A 37 5.00 9.47 13.40
C GLN A 37 5.11 8.79 14.76
N GLN A 38 5.96 7.76 14.85
CA GLN A 38 6.13 6.99 16.09
C GLN A 38 6.99 7.74 17.13
N GLY A 39 7.97 8.53 16.67
CA GLY A 39 8.90 9.26 17.55
C GLY A 39 9.80 8.35 18.37
N TRP A 40 10.15 7.15 17.85
CA TRP A 40 10.92 6.13 18.56
C TRP A 40 12.41 6.21 18.18
N LYS A 41 12.89 5.33 17.33
CA LYS A 41 14.29 5.27 16.85
C LYS A 41 14.37 5.70 15.39
N GLN A 42 15.59 6.08 14.95
CA GLN A 42 15.77 6.57 13.58
C GLN A 42 15.44 5.52 12.51
N THR A 43 15.86 4.26 12.70
CA THR A 43 15.77 3.23 11.64
C THR A 43 14.95 2.01 12.02
N ILE A 44 14.52 1.91 13.27
CA ILE A 44 13.82 0.72 13.80
C ILE A 44 12.40 1.13 14.18
N PRO A 45 11.36 0.49 13.65
CA PRO A 45 9.99 0.76 14.06
C PRO A 45 9.76 0.32 15.51
N ASP A 46 8.90 1.03 16.21
CA ASP A 46 8.39 0.56 17.49
C ASP A 46 7.26 -0.44 17.24
N VAL A 47 7.64 -1.70 17.20
CA VAL A 47 6.71 -2.81 16.93
C VAL A 47 5.63 -3.00 17.99
N ARG A 48 5.75 -2.33 19.15
CA ARG A 48 4.77 -2.40 20.24
C ARG A 48 3.80 -1.23 20.22
N SER A 49 4.06 -0.19 19.44
CA SER A 49 3.24 1.02 19.43
C SER A 49 1.84 0.81 18.84
N GLY A 50 1.66 -0.19 17.96
CA GLY A 50 0.44 -0.37 17.17
C GLY A 50 0.09 0.87 16.34
N ARG A 51 1.05 1.76 16.08
CA ARG A 51 0.80 3.05 15.41
C ARG A 51 0.29 2.85 13.99
N LEU A 52 0.94 1.98 13.21
CA LEU A 52 0.52 1.69 11.83
C LEU A 52 -0.92 1.15 11.79
N ARG A 53 -1.35 0.32 12.76
CA ARG A 53 -2.74 -0.12 12.88
C ARG A 53 -3.69 1.08 12.98
N LYS A 54 -3.41 2.02 13.88
CA LYS A 54 -4.24 3.23 14.04
C LYS A 54 -4.26 4.09 12.78
N VAL A 55 -3.14 4.16 12.07
CA VAL A 55 -3.05 4.88 10.79
C VAL A 55 -3.94 4.22 9.74
N ILE A 56 -3.94 2.88 9.64
CA ILE A 56 -4.83 2.14 8.74
C ILE A 56 -6.30 2.38 9.10
N GLU A 57 -6.67 2.22 10.36
CA GLU A 57 -8.03 2.46 10.85
C GLU A 57 -8.51 3.89 10.56
N SER A 58 -7.65 4.89 10.80
CA SER A 58 -7.95 6.29 10.51
C SER A 58 -8.10 6.56 9.02
N ALA A 59 -7.26 5.94 8.18
CA ALA A 59 -7.35 6.08 6.73
C ALA A 59 -8.66 5.51 6.19
N LEU A 60 -9.08 4.33 6.67
CA LEU A 60 -10.36 3.71 6.33
C LEU A 60 -11.53 4.61 6.72
N ALA A 61 -11.52 5.13 7.95
CA ALA A 61 -12.55 6.03 8.44
C ALA A 61 -12.62 7.34 7.62
N THR A 62 -11.47 7.93 7.29
CA THR A 62 -11.40 9.16 6.48
C THR A 62 -11.92 8.93 5.06
N ALA A 63 -11.65 7.76 4.49
CA ALA A 63 -12.09 7.39 3.15
C ALA A 63 -13.55 6.93 3.08
N GLY A 64 -14.18 6.63 4.22
CA GLY A 64 -15.48 5.99 4.28
C GLY A 64 -15.46 4.61 3.58
N VAL A 65 -14.40 3.84 3.78
CA VAL A 65 -14.16 2.53 3.17
C VAL A 65 -14.14 1.46 4.24
N GLY A 66 -14.93 0.41 4.06
CA GLY A 66 -14.84 -0.80 4.87
C GLY A 66 -13.66 -1.69 4.48
N ALA A 67 -13.13 -2.47 5.42
CA ALA A 67 -12.04 -3.40 5.13
C ALA A 67 -12.43 -4.44 4.05
N GLU A 68 -13.70 -4.80 3.98
CA GLU A 68 -14.29 -5.72 3.00
C GLU A 68 -14.34 -5.15 1.57
N GLU A 69 -14.19 -3.84 1.41
CA GLU A 69 -14.15 -3.17 0.10
C GLU A 69 -12.74 -3.15 -0.50
N ILE A 70 -11.71 -3.52 0.26
CA ILE A 70 -10.32 -3.51 -0.23
C ILE A 70 -10.12 -4.69 -1.18
N ASP A 71 -9.71 -4.41 -2.41
CA ASP A 71 -9.37 -5.44 -3.40
C ASP A 71 -7.87 -5.73 -3.45
N LEU A 72 -7.04 -4.69 -3.25
CA LEU A 72 -5.59 -4.80 -3.34
C LEU A 72 -4.90 -4.01 -2.24
N ILE A 73 -3.93 -4.65 -1.61
CA ILE A 73 -3.04 -4.02 -0.63
C ILE A 73 -1.64 -3.93 -1.25
N ILE A 74 -1.08 -2.73 -1.22
CA ILE A 74 0.33 -2.49 -1.54
C ILE A 74 1.04 -2.18 -0.23
N PRO A 75 1.60 -3.19 0.44
CA PRO A 75 2.31 -3.00 1.70
C PRO A 75 3.62 -2.22 1.48
N HIS A 76 4.22 -1.76 2.55
CA HIS A 76 5.59 -1.23 2.48
C HIS A 76 6.56 -2.33 2.05
N GLY A 77 6.48 -3.51 2.69
CA GLY A 77 7.18 -4.71 2.23
C GLY A 77 8.68 -4.53 2.03
N ALA A 78 9.39 -4.07 3.06
CA ALA A 78 10.84 -3.80 2.96
C ALA A 78 11.71 -5.07 2.94
N SER A 79 11.12 -6.25 3.06
CA SER A 79 11.84 -7.53 3.16
C SER A 79 12.82 -7.60 4.34
N THR A 80 12.42 -7.00 5.46
CA THR A 80 13.12 -7.14 6.75
C THR A 80 12.18 -7.78 7.75
N ALA A 81 12.64 -8.82 8.44
CA ALA A 81 11.79 -9.61 9.32
C ALA A 81 11.02 -8.77 10.37
N LEU A 82 11.69 -7.74 10.92
CA LEU A 82 11.09 -6.89 11.93
C LEU A 82 10.00 -5.99 11.34
N SER A 83 10.28 -5.31 10.22
CA SER A 83 9.32 -4.39 9.57
C SER A 83 8.15 -5.14 8.97
N ASP A 84 8.42 -6.23 8.26
CA ASP A 84 7.37 -7.01 7.61
C ASP A 84 6.46 -7.69 8.64
N GLY A 85 7.04 -8.19 9.75
CA GLY A 85 6.27 -8.75 10.86
C GLY A 85 5.40 -7.70 11.55
N TYR A 86 5.92 -6.50 11.77
CA TYR A 86 5.16 -5.39 12.34
C TYR A 86 4.01 -4.96 11.42
N GLU A 87 4.29 -4.79 10.13
CA GLU A 87 3.28 -4.42 9.14
C GLU A 87 2.17 -5.46 9.05
N ALA A 88 2.53 -6.74 8.98
CA ALA A 88 1.56 -7.85 8.93
C ALA A 88 0.68 -7.91 10.18
N ALA A 89 1.25 -7.73 11.38
CA ALA A 89 0.49 -7.69 12.62
C ALA A 89 -0.50 -6.53 12.63
N CYS A 90 -0.06 -5.33 12.25
CA CYS A 90 -0.92 -4.14 12.18
C CYS A 90 -2.05 -4.29 11.16
N LEU A 91 -1.76 -4.85 9.98
CA LEU A 91 -2.78 -5.18 8.96
C LEU A 91 -3.80 -6.17 9.50
N LYS A 92 -3.34 -7.26 10.12
CA LYS A 92 -4.22 -8.28 10.71
C LYS A 92 -5.16 -7.69 11.76
N GLU A 93 -4.63 -6.85 12.64
CA GLU A 93 -5.43 -6.22 13.70
C GLU A 93 -6.42 -5.18 13.15
N ALA A 94 -6.00 -4.36 12.15
CA ALA A 94 -6.86 -3.33 11.58
C ALA A 94 -7.98 -3.89 10.70
N LEU A 95 -7.67 -4.91 9.89
CA LEU A 95 -8.60 -5.42 8.87
C LEU A 95 -9.37 -6.66 9.35
N GLY A 96 -8.77 -7.48 10.20
CA GLY A 96 -9.35 -8.76 10.64
C GLY A 96 -9.67 -9.67 9.45
N SER A 97 -10.67 -10.54 9.60
CA SER A 97 -11.18 -11.41 8.53
C SER A 97 -11.95 -10.65 7.44
N ARG A 98 -12.31 -9.40 7.67
CA ARG A 98 -13.08 -8.61 6.69
C ARG A 98 -12.35 -8.38 5.37
N ALA A 99 -11.02 -8.43 5.36
CA ALA A 99 -10.20 -8.29 4.16
C ALA A 99 -9.87 -9.61 3.45
N GLU A 100 -10.62 -10.68 3.69
CA GLU A 100 -10.36 -12.02 3.11
C GLU A 100 -10.32 -12.02 1.57
N ARG A 101 -11.09 -11.15 0.94
CA ARG A 101 -11.08 -10.98 -0.51
C ARG A 101 -9.90 -10.17 -1.04
N ALA A 102 -9.21 -9.43 -0.21
CA ALA A 102 -8.05 -8.65 -0.65
C ALA A 102 -6.89 -9.55 -1.07
N ALA A 103 -6.07 -9.05 -1.97
CA ALA A 103 -4.77 -9.63 -2.29
C ALA A 103 -3.69 -8.59 -2.02
N ALA A 104 -2.43 -9.03 -1.92
CA ALA A 104 -1.31 -8.12 -1.77
C ALA A 104 -0.25 -8.37 -2.85
N THR A 105 0.40 -7.31 -3.29
CA THR A 105 1.61 -7.38 -4.12
C THR A 105 2.63 -6.36 -3.68
N VAL A 106 3.91 -6.70 -3.85
CA VAL A 106 5.04 -5.84 -3.48
C VAL A 106 5.85 -5.52 -4.73
N PHE A 107 6.11 -4.24 -4.97
CA PHE A 107 6.83 -3.78 -6.16
C PHE A 107 8.35 -3.66 -5.97
N LYS A 108 8.82 -3.62 -4.73
CA LYS A 108 10.27 -3.50 -4.44
C LYS A 108 11.16 -4.58 -5.08
N PRO A 109 10.71 -5.84 -5.26
CA PRO A 109 11.51 -6.82 -5.98
C PRO A 109 11.77 -6.49 -7.45
N TYR A 110 10.97 -5.62 -8.08
CA TYR A 110 11.15 -5.18 -9.47
C TYR A 110 12.16 -4.03 -9.60
N VAL A 111 12.15 -3.10 -8.65
CA VAL A 111 12.79 -1.79 -8.80
C VAL A 111 13.77 -1.45 -7.66
N GLY A 112 13.91 -2.34 -6.69
CA GLY A 112 14.65 -2.05 -5.46
C GLY A 112 13.86 -1.16 -4.51
N HIS A 113 14.43 -0.90 -3.34
CA HIS A 113 13.88 0.05 -2.39
C HIS A 113 14.44 1.45 -2.67
N MET A 114 13.65 2.28 -3.32
CA MET A 114 14.04 3.65 -3.74
C MET A 114 13.85 4.69 -2.62
N LEU A 115 13.78 4.26 -1.36
CA LEU A 115 13.59 5.12 -0.20
C LEU A 115 12.40 6.08 -0.40
N ALA A 116 12.65 7.39 -0.46
CA ALA A 116 11.60 8.40 -0.60
C ALA A 116 10.77 8.24 -1.88
N ALA A 117 11.35 7.78 -2.98
CA ALA A 117 10.64 7.60 -4.25
C ALA A 117 9.75 6.35 -4.29
N SER A 118 9.96 5.36 -3.40
CA SER A 118 9.17 4.13 -3.38
C SER A 118 7.67 4.38 -3.28
N GLY A 119 7.26 5.32 -2.41
CA GLY A 119 5.85 5.61 -2.19
C GLY A 119 5.13 6.05 -3.46
N VAL A 120 5.70 6.97 -4.23
CA VAL A 120 5.09 7.48 -5.46
C VAL A 120 5.10 6.44 -6.57
N ILE A 121 6.20 5.72 -6.76
CA ILE A 121 6.31 4.68 -7.82
C ILE A 121 5.33 3.54 -7.55
N GLU A 122 5.25 3.05 -6.32
CA GLU A 122 4.32 1.97 -5.95
C GLU A 122 2.85 2.42 -6.06
N THR A 123 2.56 3.69 -5.77
CA THR A 123 1.23 4.25 -5.98
C THR A 123 0.88 4.30 -7.47
N ILE A 124 1.78 4.76 -8.33
CA ILE A 124 1.58 4.75 -9.80
C ILE A 124 1.35 3.31 -10.29
N ALA A 125 2.16 2.35 -9.81
CA ALA A 125 1.99 0.94 -10.18
C ALA A 125 0.61 0.40 -9.75
N SER A 126 0.09 0.80 -8.59
CA SER A 126 -1.26 0.43 -8.17
C SER A 126 -2.35 1.01 -9.08
N PHE A 127 -2.17 2.23 -9.60
CA PHE A 127 -3.10 2.82 -10.57
C PHE A 127 -3.08 2.08 -11.90
N LEU A 128 -1.91 1.59 -12.32
CA LEU A 128 -1.82 0.72 -13.51
C LEU A 128 -2.53 -0.62 -13.27
N ALA A 129 -2.41 -1.21 -12.09
CA ALA A 129 -3.16 -2.42 -11.73
C ALA A 129 -4.69 -2.17 -11.77
N MET A 130 -5.16 -1.03 -11.27
CA MET A 130 -6.56 -0.61 -11.39
C MET A 130 -6.99 -0.43 -12.85
N ARG A 131 -6.16 0.22 -13.66
CA ARG A 131 -6.48 0.50 -15.07
C ARG A 131 -6.56 -0.77 -15.90
N HIS A 132 -5.58 -1.67 -15.72
CA HIS A 132 -5.47 -2.90 -16.50
C HIS A 132 -6.24 -4.08 -15.88
N GLN A 133 -6.77 -3.93 -14.66
CA GLN A 133 -7.47 -5.00 -13.92
C GLN A 133 -6.60 -6.26 -13.81
N SER A 134 -5.31 -6.06 -13.64
CA SER A 134 -4.31 -7.12 -13.55
C SER A 134 -3.30 -6.76 -12.47
N VAL A 135 -3.00 -7.70 -11.60
CA VAL A 135 -2.08 -7.52 -10.47
C VAL A 135 -0.80 -8.28 -10.75
N PRO A 136 0.37 -7.60 -10.79
CA PRO A 136 1.64 -8.27 -11.01
C PRO A 136 2.03 -9.12 -9.80
N ALA A 137 2.84 -10.14 -10.05
CA ALA A 137 3.36 -11.01 -9.00
C ALA A 137 4.28 -10.25 -8.04
N THR A 138 4.33 -10.68 -6.80
CA THR A 138 5.45 -10.36 -5.90
C THR A 138 6.62 -11.25 -6.29
N LEU A 139 7.62 -10.70 -6.97
CA LEU A 139 8.80 -11.46 -7.38
C LEU A 139 9.59 -11.99 -6.17
N ASN A 140 10.35 -13.06 -6.39
CA ASN A 140 11.18 -13.70 -5.37
C ASN A 140 10.39 -14.21 -4.15
N SER A 141 9.06 -14.34 -4.27
CA SER A 141 8.16 -14.84 -3.25
C SER A 141 7.51 -16.13 -3.75
N SER A 142 8.11 -17.26 -3.45
CA SER A 142 7.60 -18.58 -3.86
C SER A 142 6.58 -19.17 -2.90
N ARG A 143 6.42 -18.57 -1.72
CA ARG A 143 5.52 -19.05 -0.67
C ARG A 143 4.81 -17.89 0.01
N GLN A 144 3.52 -18.10 0.30
CA GLN A 144 2.80 -17.28 1.25
C GLN A 144 3.56 -17.28 2.57
N THR A 145 3.95 -16.11 3.05
CA THR A 145 4.44 -16.00 4.42
C THR A 145 3.25 -16.20 5.36
N ALA A 146 3.32 -17.22 6.20
CA ALA A 146 2.20 -17.64 7.07
C ALA A 146 1.70 -16.54 8.03
N PHE A 147 2.50 -15.51 8.24
CA PHE A 147 2.13 -14.37 9.09
C PHE A 147 1.44 -13.22 8.35
N PHE A 148 1.48 -13.19 6.99
CA PHE A 148 0.85 -12.12 6.24
C PHE A 148 -0.66 -12.36 6.12
N PRO A 149 -1.52 -11.40 6.49
CA PRO A 149 -2.95 -11.64 6.72
C PRO A 149 -3.78 -11.84 5.46
N VAL A 150 -3.22 -11.51 4.28
CA VAL A 150 -3.91 -11.66 3.00
C VAL A 150 -3.02 -12.38 1.98
N PRO A 151 -3.59 -13.04 0.96
CA PRO A 151 -2.82 -13.76 -0.06
C PRO A 151 -1.86 -12.83 -0.81
N LEU A 152 -0.58 -13.21 -0.87
CA LEU A 152 0.36 -12.58 -1.79
C LEU A 152 0.15 -13.12 -3.20
N VAL A 153 0.09 -12.21 -4.17
CA VAL A 153 0.06 -12.57 -5.59
C VAL A 153 1.46 -13.06 -5.99
N THR A 154 1.59 -14.32 -6.34
CA THR A 154 2.87 -14.97 -6.71
C THR A 154 3.01 -15.24 -8.21
N SER A 155 1.95 -15.06 -8.98
CA SER A 155 1.92 -15.05 -10.44
C SER A 155 1.02 -13.92 -10.93
N PRO A 156 1.30 -13.31 -12.09
CA PRO A 156 0.42 -12.27 -12.63
C PRO A 156 -1.02 -12.79 -12.70
N THR A 157 -1.96 -12.00 -12.19
CA THR A 157 -3.35 -12.45 -12.03
C THR A 157 -4.30 -11.36 -12.49
N ASP A 158 -5.19 -11.70 -13.41
CA ASP A 158 -6.30 -10.85 -13.79
C ASP A 158 -7.30 -10.83 -12.65
N ARG A 159 -7.56 -9.63 -12.16
CA ARG A 159 -8.39 -9.43 -10.98
C ARG A 159 -9.00 -8.05 -11.02
N GLN A 160 -10.28 -7.97 -10.66
CA GLN A 160 -10.93 -6.68 -10.46
C GLN A 160 -10.30 -5.95 -9.27
N VAL A 161 -9.86 -4.73 -9.51
CA VAL A 161 -9.24 -3.83 -8.53
C VAL A 161 -9.98 -2.50 -8.59
N HIS A 162 -10.85 -2.27 -7.64
CA HIS A 162 -11.59 -1.02 -7.49
C HIS A 162 -11.06 -0.18 -6.33
N THR A 163 -10.63 -0.82 -5.25
CA THR A 163 -10.14 -0.15 -4.05
C THR A 163 -8.75 -0.66 -3.67
N VAL A 164 -7.81 0.26 -3.54
CA VAL A 164 -6.42 -0.03 -3.13
C VAL A 164 -6.12 0.63 -1.80
N LEU A 165 -5.53 -0.15 -0.89
CA LEU A 165 -4.86 0.34 0.31
C LEU A 165 -3.34 0.32 0.08
N LYS A 166 -2.71 1.50 0.08
CA LYS A 166 -1.26 1.67 -0.03
C LYS A 166 -0.66 2.04 1.31
N LEU A 167 0.32 1.25 1.77
CA LEU A 167 1.05 1.52 3.01
C LEU A 167 2.47 1.97 2.73
N SER A 168 2.96 2.87 3.55
CA SER A 168 4.37 3.25 3.58
C SER A 168 4.81 3.44 5.02
N THR A 169 5.93 2.82 5.35
CA THR A 169 6.63 3.06 6.61
C THR A 169 8.02 3.61 6.30
N GLY A 170 8.51 4.49 7.13
CA GLY A 170 9.79 5.15 6.90
C GLY A 170 10.66 5.22 8.14
N PHE A 171 11.92 5.58 7.93
CA PHE A 171 12.83 5.90 9.02
C PHE A 171 12.23 6.99 9.91
N THR A 172 12.68 7.07 11.14
CA THR A 172 12.14 7.92 12.20
C THR A 172 10.69 7.59 12.59
N GLY A 173 10.15 6.46 12.10
CA GLY A 173 8.83 5.96 12.44
C GLY A 173 7.67 6.67 11.72
N HIS A 174 7.89 7.10 10.49
CA HIS A 174 6.81 7.59 9.65
C HIS A 174 5.94 6.44 9.17
N ASP A 175 4.66 6.51 9.47
CA ASP A 175 3.64 5.55 9.01
C ASP A 175 2.58 6.31 8.21
N ALA A 176 2.27 5.83 7.01
CA ALA A 176 1.24 6.37 6.15
C ALA A 176 0.36 5.26 5.55
N ALA A 177 -0.93 5.52 5.46
CA ALA A 177 -1.90 4.70 4.75
C ALA A 177 -2.75 5.58 3.84
N LEU A 178 -2.84 5.21 2.57
CA LEU A 178 -3.60 5.93 1.56
C LEU A 178 -4.61 4.97 0.92
N LEU A 179 -5.80 5.48 0.66
CA LEU A 179 -6.87 4.76 -0.04
C LEU A 179 -7.19 5.43 -1.37
N PHE A 180 -7.24 4.62 -2.39
CA PHE A 180 -7.58 5.03 -3.74
C PHE A 180 -8.75 4.18 -4.27
N ARG A 181 -9.66 4.81 -5.00
CA ARG A 181 -10.71 4.15 -5.75
C ARG A 181 -10.48 4.35 -7.25
N ARG A 182 -10.83 3.34 -8.02
CA ARG A 182 -10.85 3.44 -9.48
C ARG A 182 -11.78 4.58 -9.90
N ALA A 183 -11.31 5.42 -10.83
CA ALA A 183 -12.10 6.51 -11.39
C ALA A 183 -13.21 6.01 -12.32
#